data_02e0aae946e08841e2d2d04f08c513d4
#
_entry.id   02e0aae946e08841e2d2d04f08c513d4
#
_cell.length_a   1.000
_cell.length_b   1.000
_cell.length_c   1.000
_cell.angle_alpha   90.00
_cell.angle_beta   90.00
_cell.angle_gamma   90.00
#
_symmetry.space_group_name_H-M   'P 1'
#
loop_
_entity.id
_entity.type
_entity.pdbx_description
1 polymer ?
#
loop_
_entity_poly.entity_id
_entity_poly.type
_entity_poly.pdbx_seq_one_letter_code
_entity_poly.pdbx_strand_id
1 'polypeptide(L)'
;MLVSALAAPLAFAQPPRRIYRIGWPAIAPRHAFEHLVAALEQGLRDHGYVPGKDILIELRSAEGKMERYPEVVQEVVQSKPDVIVTGPNANTTAVKAATQSIPIVFAIGTDVIGEGYVKSLAKPGGNITGLTWDVGGGTVSKAFELLKEAAPRISRVAVLYEPPYHVVYRRAVEDGASAMKVSLVWLDSADNFERSIVQAVQERANAVYVMGGPRLFGRRAEVVALAAKHRLPATYVNTEYVDVGGLMAYAPNIATSFRGTARYIDKILKGAKPGDLPVEQPTKFDLVINLKTAKALGLKIPPSLLLRADRVI
;
A
#
# COMPACT_ATOMS: atom_id res chain seq x y z
N MET A 1 43.84 19.41 61.66
CA MET A 1 42.98 20.01 60.61
C MET A 1 42.96 19.07 59.42
N LEU A 2 41.87 18.30 59.28
CA LEU A 2 41.64 17.40 58.12
C LEU A 2 40.80 18.20 57.12
N VAL A 3 41.36 18.45 55.93
CA VAL A 3 40.63 19.07 54.81
C VAL A 3 39.99 17.94 54.00
N SER A 4 38.64 17.77 54.17
CA SER A 4 37.87 16.88 53.29
C SER A 4 37.67 17.56 51.93
N ALA A 5 38.29 17.04 50.89
CA ALA A 5 38.02 17.41 49.51
C ALA A 5 36.71 16.74 49.04
N LEU A 6 35.65 17.53 48.85
CA LEU A 6 34.44 17.08 48.14
C LEU A 6 34.77 16.92 46.67
N ALA A 7 34.78 15.67 46.19
CA ALA A 7 34.81 15.38 44.75
C ALA A 7 33.41 15.62 44.17
N ALA A 8 33.24 16.63 43.32
CA ALA A 8 32.03 16.85 42.57
C ALA A 8 31.84 15.72 41.50
N PRO A 9 30.66 15.16 41.32
CA PRO A 9 30.43 14.16 40.30
C PRO A 9 30.57 14.78 38.90
N LEU A 10 31.45 14.24 38.10
CA LEU A 10 31.53 14.57 36.66
C LEU A 10 30.20 14.16 36.00
N ALA A 11 29.36 15.12 35.68
CA ALA A 11 28.20 14.92 34.82
C ALA A 11 28.70 14.60 33.42
N PHE A 12 28.66 13.32 33.03
CA PHE A 12 28.87 12.94 31.67
C PHE A 12 27.74 13.54 30.81
N ALA A 13 28.06 14.56 30.03
CA ALA A 13 27.15 15.09 29.01
C ALA A 13 26.81 13.94 28.06
N GLN A 14 25.54 13.53 28.03
CA GLN A 14 25.08 12.58 27.05
C GLN A 14 25.34 13.17 25.64
N PRO A 15 25.93 12.41 24.71
CA PRO A 15 26.15 12.91 23.36
C PRO A 15 24.81 13.37 22.77
N PRO A 16 24.81 14.41 21.93
CA PRO A 16 23.58 14.92 21.32
C PRO A 16 22.85 13.78 20.64
N ARG A 17 21.60 13.56 21.03
CA ARG A 17 20.77 12.46 20.52
C ARG A 17 20.53 12.71 19.03
N ARG A 18 21.03 11.83 18.17
CA ARG A 18 20.88 11.92 16.71
C ARG A 18 19.39 11.78 16.38
N ILE A 19 18.84 12.70 15.61
CA ILE A 19 17.51 12.59 15.04
C ILE A 19 17.64 11.87 13.69
N TYR A 20 17.04 10.70 13.57
CA TYR A 20 17.00 9.97 12.32
C TYR A 20 15.94 10.55 11.38
N ARG A 21 16.21 10.52 10.09
CA ARG A 21 15.31 11.08 9.06
C ARG A 21 14.85 9.98 8.11
N ILE A 22 13.53 9.82 7.97
CA ILE A 22 12.91 8.91 7.04
C ILE A 22 12.27 9.72 5.93
N GLY A 23 12.78 9.59 4.70
CA GLY A 23 12.20 10.19 3.52
C GLY A 23 11.06 9.34 2.98
N TRP A 24 9.96 9.97 2.60
CA TRP A 24 8.83 9.27 1.97
C TRP A 24 8.31 10.10 0.79
N PRO A 25 8.78 9.83 -0.45
CA PRO A 25 8.22 10.45 -1.64
C PRO A 25 6.88 9.79 -1.99
N ALA A 26 5.84 10.57 -2.18
CA ALA A 26 4.49 10.13 -2.48
C ALA A 26 3.91 10.82 -3.73
N ILE A 27 3.06 10.13 -4.48
CA ILE A 27 2.38 10.69 -5.66
C ILE A 27 1.07 11.34 -5.26
N ALA A 28 0.20 10.61 -4.54
CA ALA A 28 -1.10 11.11 -4.11
C ALA A 28 -0.97 12.21 -3.04
N PRO A 29 -2.00 13.05 -2.85
CA PRO A 29 -2.00 14.11 -1.86
C PRO A 29 -1.71 13.62 -0.43
N ARG A 30 -1.06 14.45 0.38
CA ARG A 30 -0.59 14.11 1.73
C ARG A 30 -1.70 13.52 2.60
N HIS A 31 -2.90 14.08 2.56
CA HIS A 31 -4.03 13.61 3.39
C HIS A 31 -4.43 12.14 3.11
N ALA A 32 -4.13 11.62 1.92
CA ALA A 32 -4.40 10.22 1.58
C ALA A 32 -3.53 9.23 2.36
N PHE A 33 -2.42 9.69 2.95
CA PHE A 33 -1.44 8.87 3.64
C PHE A 33 -1.40 9.05 5.16
N GLU A 34 -2.20 9.92 5.75
CA GLU A 34 -2.16 10.24 7.19
C GLU A 34 -2.27 8.98 8.07
N HIS A 35 -3.20 8.07 7.73
CA HIS A 35 -3.36 6.81 8.46
C HIS A 35 -2.16 5.85 8.29
N LEU A 36 -1.45 5.90 7.16
CA LEU A 36 -0.24 5.10 6.91
C LEU A 36 0.97 5.69 7.62
N VAL A 37 1.07 7.03 7.69
CA VAL A 37 2.08 7.72 8.50
C VAL A 37 1.89 7.36 9.97
N ALA A 38 0.64 7.44 10.47
CA ALA A 38 0.31 7.05 11.85
C ALA A 38 0.65 5.57 12.13
N ALA A 39 0.41 4.67 11.17
CA ALA A 39 0.77 3.25 11.29
C ALA A 39 2.28 3.04 11.36
N LEU A 40 3.06 3.71 10.49
CA LEU A 40 4.52 3.68 10.52
C LEU A 40 5.05 4.24 11.84
N GLU A 41 4.55 5.40 12.28
CA GLU A 41 4.92 5.99 13.57
C GLU A 41 4.65 5.04 14.73
N GLN A 42 3.49 4.34 14.71
CA GLN A 42 3.19 3.35 15.74
C GLN A 42 4.20 2.20 15.72
N GLY A 43 4.56 1.69 14.55
CA GLY A 43 5.60 0.69 14.42
C GLY A 43 6.96 1.16 14.95
N LEU A 44 7.32 2.42 14.69
CA LEU A 44 8.55 3.01 15.23
C LEU A 44 8.50 3.15 16.76
N ARG A 45 7.34 3.51 17.34
CA ARG A 45 7.14 3.53 18.80
C ARG A 45 7.32 2.13 19.41
N ASP A 46 6.84 1.09 18.75
CA ASP A 46 7.00 -0.31 19.19
C ASP A 46 8.49 -0.72 19.28
N HIS A 47 9.37 -0.05 18.50
CA HIS A 47 10.83 -0.22 18.53
C HIS A 47 11.57 0.81 19.40
N GLY A 48 10.84 1.62 20.18
CA GLY A 48 11.39 2.58 21.15
C GLY A 48 11.75 3.94 20.60
N TYR A 49 11.39 4.26 19.35
CA TYR A 49 11.57 5.60 18.79
C TYR A 49 10.38 6.52 19.17
N VAL A 50 10.68 7.78 19.38
CA VAL A 50 9.68 8.82 19.63
C VAL A 50 9.60 9.73 18.40
N PRO A 51 8.55 9.62 17.55
CA PRO A 51 8.36 10.50 16.40
C PRO A 51 8.40 11.98 16.80
N GLY A 52 9.11 12.79 16.00
CA GLY A 52 9.35 14.21 16.28
C GLY A 52 10.51 14.49 17.26
N LYS A 53 11.02 13.47 17.97
CA LYS A 53 12.13 13.62 18.92
C LYS A 53 13.38 12.83 18.53
N ASP A 54 13.22 11.55 18.20
CA ASP A 54 14.31 10.64 17.84
C ASP A 54 14.33 10.34 16.36
N ILE A 55 13.17 10.48 15.72
CA ILE A 55 12.95 10.14 14.33
C ILE A 55 11.94 11.10 13.70
N LEU A 56 12.21 11.53 12.45
CA LEU A 56 11.38 12.43 11.68
C LEU A 56 10.96 11.75 10.37
N ILE A 57 9.66 11.70 10.09
CA ILE A 57 9.12 11.22 8.81
C ILE A 57 8.84 12.43 7.92
N GLU A 58 9.61 12.54 6.84
CA GLU A 58 9.48 13.59 5.84
C GLU A 58 8.71 13.08 4.63
N LEU A 59 7.38 13.13 4.70
CA LEU A 59 6.52 12.83 3.57
C LEU A 59 6.45 14.05 2.65
N ARG A 60 6.91 13.88 1.39
CA ARG A 60 6.79 14.87 0.32
C ARG A 60 5.89 14.32 -0.77
N SER A 61 4.92 15.11 -1.20
CA SER A 61 3.88 14.70 -2.14
C SER A 61 3.96 15.49 -3.44
N ALA A 62 3.72 14.77 -4.56
CA ALA A 62 3.48 15.39 -5.86
C ALA A 62 2.03 15.90 -6.03
N GLU A 63 1.19 15.78 -4.99
CA GLU A 63 -0.22 16.24 -4.98
C GLU A 63 -1.05 15.68 -6.15
N GLY A 64 -0.80 14.40 -6.51
CA GLY A 64 -1.47 13.71 -7.61
C GLY A 64 -0.92 14.01 -9.00
N LYS A 65 0.09 14.86 -9.11
CA LYS A 65 0.71 15.28 -10.38
C LYS A 65 1.89 14.38 -10.70
N MET A 66 1.67 13.37 -11.55
CA MET A 66 2.71 12.40 -11.91
C MET A 66 3.98 13.05 -12.48
N GLU A 67 3.82 14.12 -13.26
CA GLU A 67 4.92 14.87 -13.87
C GLU A 67 5.86 15.51 -12.84
N ARG A 68 5.37 15.80 -11.63
CA ARG A 68 6.17 16.35 -10.53
C ARG A 68 6.88 15.29 -9.70
N TYR A 69 6.49 14.03 -9.83
CA TYR A 69 7.02 12.98 -8.96
C TYR A 69 8.53 12.79 -9.04
N PRO A 70 9.18 12.85 -10.23
CA PRO A 70 10.65 12.82 -10.31
C PRO A 70 11.34 13.94 -9.52
N GLU A 71 10.79 15.15 -9.51
CA GLU A 71 11.29 16.29 -8.73
C GLU A 71 11.20 15.99 -7.21
N VAL A 72 10.03 15.51 -6.76
CA VAL A 72 9.80 15.13 -5.36
C VAL A 72 10.79 14.04 -4.90
N VAL A 73 11.07 13.05 -5.75
CA VAL A 73 12.08 12.02 -5.46
C VAL A 73 13.46 12.63 -5.30
N GLN A 74 13.86 13.54 -6.18
CA GLN A 74 15.15 14.23 -6.09
C GLN A 74 15.27 15.06 -4.81
N GLU A 75 14.23 15.80 -4.45
CA GLU A 75 14.19 16.56 -3.20
C GLU A 75 14.39 15.66 -1.97
N VAL A 76 13.72 14.48 -1.94
CA VAL A 76 13.88 13.52 -0.86
C VAL A 76 15.31 12.97 -0.81
N VAL A 77 15.88 12.58 -1.94
CA VAL A 77 17.25 12.07 -2.01
C VAL A 77 18.29 13.14 -1.60
N GLN A 78 18.12 14.39 -2.06
CA GLN A 78 18.99 15.52 -1.71
C GLN A 78 18.93 15.87 -0.22
N SER A 79 17.79 15.61 0.44
CA SER A 79 17.67 15.81 1.89
C SER A 79 18.50 14.81 2.71
N LYS A 80 19.10 13.80 2.05
CA LYS A 80 19.97 12.77 2.65
C LYS A 80 19.35 12.09 3.87
N PRO A 81 18.16 11.46 3.73
CA PRO A 81 17.56 10.74 4.83
C PRO A 81 18.38 9.49 5.17
N ASP A 82 18.22 8.98 6.38
CA ASP A 82 18.85 7.73 6.81
C ASP A 82 18.23 6.50 6.12
N VAL A 83 16.93 6.57 5.82
CA VAL A 83 16.15 5.53 5.11
C VAL A 83 15.07 6.20 4.25
N ILE A 84 14.78 5.64 3.08
CA ILE A 84 13.62 6.03 2.28
C ILE A 84 12.56 4.92 2.35
N VAL A 85 11.33 5.28 2.72
CA VAL A 85 10.16 4.40 2.65
C VAL A 85 9.46 4.62 1.34
N THR A 86 9.08 3.54 0.66
CA THR A 86 8.31 3.59 -0.58
C THR A 86 7.03 2.74 -0.48
N GLY A 87 6.05 3.07 -1.31
CA GLY A 87 4.82 2.32 -1.46
C GLY A 87 4.86 1.38 -2.69
N PRO A 88 3.97 1.58 -3.69
CA PRO A 88 3.91 0.76 -4.89
C PRO A 88 5.19 0.79 -5.73
N ASN A 89 5.34 -0.20 -6.63
CA ASN A 89 6.51 -0.39 -7.48
C ASN A 89 7.00 0.88 -8.20
N ALA A 90 6.11 1.67 -8.79
CA ALA A 90 6.53 2.89 -9.49
C ALA A 90 7.28 3.87 -8.59
N ASN A 91 6.90 3.94 -7.29
CA ASN A 91 7.61 4.76 -6.33
C ASN A 91 9.00 4.18 -6.06
N THR A 92 9.09 2.86 -5.86
CA THR A 92 10.36 2.16 -5.63
C THR A 92 11.29 2.27 -6.84
N THR A 93 10.75 2.11 -8.06
CA THR A 93 11.52 2.27 -9.31
C THR A 93 12.14 3.65 -9.43
N ALA A 94 11.35 4.71 -9.18
CA ALA A 94 11.85 6.09 -9.27
C ALA A 94 12.93 6.38 -8.22
N VAL A 95 12.75 5.91 -6.98
CA VAL A 95 13.74 6.09 -5.90
C VAL A 95 15.00 5.26 -6.18
N LYS A 96 14.87 4.02 -6.66
CA LYS A 96 15.99 3.16 -7.06
C LYS A 96 16.85 3.82 -8.14
N ALA A 97 16.23 4.48 -9.11
CA ALA A 97 16.94 5.21 -10.16
C ALA A 97 17.69 6.44 -9.62
N ALA A 98 17.19 7.08 -8.56
CA ALA A 98 17.75 8.30 -7.99
C ALA A 98 18.85 8.05 -6.94
N THR A 99 18.90 6.87 -6.31
CA THR A 99 19.94 6.53 -5.32
C THR A 99 20.27 5.05 -5.29
N GLN A 100 21.57 4.74 -5.14
CA GLN A 100 22.07 3.38 -4.91
C GLN A 100 22.70 3.21 -3.52
N SER A 101 22.79 4.28 -2.74
CA SER A 101 23.48 4.28 -1.45
C SER A 101 22.51 4.43 -0.26
N ILE A 102 21.45 5.23 -0.41
CA ILE A 102 20.46 5.39 0.66
C ILE A 102 19.62 4.11 0.77
N PRO A 103 19.47 3.52 1.96
CA PRO A 103 18.60 2.39 2.20
C PRO A 103 17.15 2.67 1.78
N ILE A 104 16.52 1.72 1.08
CA ILE A 104 15.13 1.79 0.64
C ILE A 104 14.36 0.64 1.26
N VAL A 105 13.24 0.95 1.91
CA VAL A 105 12.31 -0.03 2.48
C VAL A 105 10.95 0.13 1.80
N PHE A 106 10.57 -0.82 0.95
CA PHE A 106 9.23 -0.83 0.36
C PHE A 106 8.22 -1.50 1.29
N ALA A 107 7.03 -0.91 1.41
CA ALA A 107 5.95 -1.41 2.26
C ALA A 107 5.00 -2.37 1.52
N ILE A 108 4.89 -2.24 0.18
CA ILE A 108 3.93 -2.96 -0.66
C ILE A 108 4.53 -3.27 -2.05
N GLY A 109 5.70 -3.92 -2.08
CA GLY A 109 6.34 -4.32 -3.34
C GLY A 109 5.61 -5.50 -4.00
N THR A 110 5.54 -5.50 -5.32
CA THR A 110 4.96 -6.58 -6.14
C THR A 110 5.99 -7.07 -7.13
N ASP A 111 6.10 -8.39 -7.31
CA ASP A 111 7.09 -9.02 -8.20
C ASP A 111 8.50 -8.41 -8.07
N VAL A 112 8.95 -8.23 -6.84
CA VAL A 112 10.16 -7.47 -6.51
C VAL A 112 11.44 -8.08 -7.08
N ILE A 113 11.40 -9.37 -7.48
CA ILE A 113 12.51 -10.05 -8.18
C ILE A 113 12.43 -9.73 -9.67
N GLY A 114 11.26 -9.86 -10.32
CA GLY A 114 11.06 -9.53 -11.74
C GLY A 114 11.33 -8.05 -12.04
N GLU A 115 10.96 -7.16 -11.14
CA GLU A 115 11.28 -5.72 -11.17
C GLU A 115 12.77 -5.42 -10.90
N GLY A 116 13.54 -6.43 -10.53
CA GLY A 116 14.97 -6.28 -10.25
C GLY A 116 15.28 -5.42 -9.02
N TYR A 117 14.37 -5.29 -8.07
CA TYR A 117 14.64 -4.59 -6.81
C TYR A 117 15.55 -5.40 -5.91
N VAL A 118 15.35 -6.72 -5.89
CA VAL A 118 16.11 -7.65 -5.08
C VAL A 118 16.53 -8.88 -5.91
N LYS A 119 17.65 -9.51 -5.55
CA LYS A 119 18.13 -10.73 -6.21
C LYS A 119 17.31 -11.95 -5.83
N SER A 120 16.89 -12.02 -4.57
CA SER A 120 15.99 -13.03 -4.01
C SER A 120 15.30 -12.47 -2.77
N LEU A 121 14.19 -13.10 -2.34
CA LEU A 121 13.51 -12.70 -1.10
C LEU A 121 14.39 -12.93 0.13
N ALA A 122 15.14 -14.03 0.17
CA ALA A 122 16.00 -14.37 1.30
C ALA A 122 17.25 -13.47 1.41
N LYS A 123 17.82 -13.06 0.25
CA LYS A 123 19.01 -12.20 0.18
C LYS A 123 18.81 -11.14 -0.90
N PRO A 124 18.28 -9.96 -0.56
CA PRO A 124 18.06 -8.87 -1.50
C PRO A 124 19.34 -8.42 -2.24
N GLY A 125 20.46 -8.30 -1.55
CA GLY A 125 21.79 -8.11 -2.15
C GLY A 125 22.10 -6.70 -2.65
N GLY A 126 21.28 -5.70 -2.32
CA GLY A 126 21.46 -4.28 -2.67
C GLY A 126 21.11 -3.36 -1.51
N ASN A 127 20.71 -2.13 -1.84
CA ASN A 127 20.23 -1.14 -0.86
C ASN A 127 18.72 -1.17 -0.66
N ILE A 128 18.02 -2.19 -1.17
CA ILE A 128 16.55 -2.29 -1.17
C ILE A 128 16.12 -3.55 -0.44
N THR A 129 15.12 -3.44 0.44
CA THR A 129 14.43 -4.53 1.12
C THR A 129 13.01 -4.11 1.48
N GLY A 130 12.20 -4.96 2.13
CA GLY A 130 10.88 -4.57 2.61
C GLY A 130 9.86 -5.68 2.64
N LEU A 131 8.59 -5.30 2.42
CA LEU A 131 7.42 -6.17 2.49
C LEU A 131 6.71 -6.23 1.14
N THR A 132 6.42 -7.43 0.64
CA THR A 132 5.60 -7.57 -0.56
C THR A 132 4.13 -7.38 -0.25
N TRP A 133 3.36 -7.03 -1.30
CA TRP A 133 1.92 -6.88 -1.22
C TRP A 133 1.18 -8.19 -1.49
N ASP A 134 1.72 -9.03 -2.35
CA ASP A 134 1.08 -10.25 -2.79
C ASP A 134 1.92 -11.50 -2.57
N VAL A 135 1.24 -12.62 -2.66
CA VAL A 135 1.80 -13.97 -2.67
C VAL A 135 1.52 -14.66 -4.02
N GLY A 136 1.35 -13.87 -5.09
CA GLY A 136 0.98 -14.34 -6.43
C GLY A 136 -0.52 -14.25 -6.71
N GLY A 137 -0.96 -14.74 -7.89
CA GLY A 137 -2.32 -14.55 -8.41
C GLY A 137 -3.49 -15.09 -7.57
N GLY A 138 -3.20 -15.87 -6.52
CA GLY A 138 -4.23 -16.45 -5.64
C GLY A 138 -5.13 -15.43 -4.95
N THR A 139 -4.61 -14.26 -4.60
CA THR A 139 -5.37 -13.19 -3.95
C THR A 139 -6.45 -12.63 -4.87
N VAL A 140 -6.10 -12.39 -6.13
CA VAL A 140 -7.04 -11.88 -7.15
C VAL A 140 -8.16 -12.90 -7.41
N SER A 141 -7.79 -14.18 -7.60
CA SER A 141 -8.77 -15.26 -7.81
C SER A 141 -9.73 -15.36 -6.64
N LYS A 142 -9.23 -15.22 -5.40
CA LYS A 142 -10.06 -15.22 -4.20
C LYS A 142 -10.98 -14.01 -4.13
N ALA A 143 -10.52 -12.81 -4.50
CA ALA A 143 -11.35 -11.61 -4.55
C ALA A 143 -12.53 -11.78 -5.54
N PHE A 144 -12.29 -12.37 -6.72
CA PHE A 144 -13.35 -12.69 -7.68
C PHE A 144 -14.32 -13.76 -7.17
N GLU A 145 -13.81 -14.81 -6.54
CA GLU A 145 -14.65 -15.85 -5.90
C GLU A 145 -15.61 -15.24 -4.88
N LEU A 146 -15.06 -14.44 -3.95
CA LEU A 146 -15.83 -13.78 -2.89
C LEU A 146 -16.86 -12.79 -3.46
N LEU A 147 -16.48 -12.02 -4.49
CA LEU A 147 -17.40 -11.11 -5.17
C LEU A 147 -18.54 -11.87 -5.85
N LYS A 148 -18.24 -13.00 -6.50
CA LYS A 148 -19.27 -13.83 -7.14
C LYS A 148 -20.17 -14.53 -6.13
N GLU A 149 -19.65 -14.91 -4.96
CA GLU A 149 -20.46 -15.43 -3.86
C GLU A 149 -21.43 -14.36 -3.31
N ALA A 150 -20.95 -13.10 -3.16
CA ALA A 150 -21.77 -11.97 -2.74
C ALA A 150 -22.81 -11.54 -3.80
N ALA A 151 -22.48 -11.69 -5.08
CA ALA A 151 -23.33 -11.30 -6.21
C ALA A 151 -23.30 -12.37 -7.34
N PRO A 152 -24.04 -13.48 -7.19
CA PRO A 152 -23.95 -14.67 -8.07
C PRO A 152 -24.23 -14.42 -9.55
N ARG A 153 -24.96 -13.34 -9.89
CA ARG A 153 -25.32 -12.99 -11.28
C ARG A 153 -24.19 -12.33 -12.06
N ILE A 154 -23.01 -12.12 -11.44
CA ILE A 154 -21.86 -11.52 -12.11
C ILE A 154 -21.38 -12.42 -13.25
N SER A 155 -21.26 -11.84 -14.43
CA SER A 155 -20.78 -12.51 -15.64
C SER A 155 -19.78 -11.68 -16.43
N ARG A 156 -19.76 -10.35 -16.23
CA ARG A 156 -18.85 -9.41 -16.91
C ARG A 156 -18.35 -8.36 -15.92
N VAL A 157 -17.04 -8.32 -15.73
CA VAL A 157 -16.38 -7.45 -14.74
C VAL A 157 -15.59 -6.37 -15.48
N ALA A 158 -15.86 -5.10 -15.16
CA ALA A 158 -15.00 -4.00 -15.57
C ALA A 158 -13.79 -3.91 -14.64
N VAL A 159 -12.61 -3.92 -15.20
CA VAL A 159 -11.35 -3.76 -14.48
C VAL A 159 -10.86 -2.34 -14.63
N LEU A 160 -10.98 -1.54 -13.57
CA LEU A 160 -10.45 -0.18 -13.52
C LEU A 160 -8.98 -0.23 -13.13
N TYR A 161 -8.11 0.33 -13.96
CA TYR A 161 -6.67 0.33 -13.73
C TYR A 161 -6.02 1.67 -14.08
N GLU A 162 -4.81 1.88 -13.58
CA GLU A 162 -3.90 2.96 -13.98
C GLU A 162 -2.63 2.37 -14.61
N PRO A 163 -2.21 2.83 -15.82
CA PRO A 163 -0.89 2.51 -16.33
C PRO A 163 0.22 3.15 -15.48
N PRO A 164 1.37 2.49 -15.29
CA PRO A 164 1.72 1.13 -15.69
C PRO A 164 1.39 0.05 -14.65
N TYR A 165 0.72 0.39 -13.55
CA TYR A 165 0.51 -0.48 -12.38
C TYR A 165 -0.22 -1.80 -12.68
N HIS A 166 -1.02 -1.85 -13.76
CA HIS A 166 -1.79 -3.03 -14.13
C HIS A 166 -0.95 -4.17 -14.69
N VAL A 167 0.24 -3.88 -15.24
CA VAL A 167 1.04 -4.86 -16.02
C VAL A 167 1.36 -6.09 -15.18
N VAL A 168 1.81 -5.88 -13.95
CA VAL A 168 2.22 -6.96 -13.04
C VAL A 168 1.05 -7.87 -12.65
N TYR A 169 -0.15 -7.32 -12.54
CA TYR A 169 -1.34 -8.06 -12.07
C TYR A 169 -2.22 -8.58 -13.21
N ARG A 170 -1.97 -8.16 -14.45
CA ARG A 170 -2.86 -8.46 -15.58
C ARG A 170 -3.16 -9.94 -15.70
N ARG A 171 -2.12 -10.77 -15.73
CA ARG A 171 -2.26 -12.22 -15.82
C ARG A 171 -3.06 -12.81 -14.65
N ALA A 172 -2.80 -12.37 -13.42
CA ALA A 172 -3.51 -12.83 -12.24
C ALA A 172 -5.01 -12.50 -12.30
N VAL A 173 -5.36 -11.32 -12.85
CA VAL A 173 -6.75 -10.89 -13.05
C VAL A 173 -7.43 -11.74 -14.12
N GLU A 174 -6.75 -12.01 -15.24
CA GLU A 174 -7.24 -12.85 -16.33
C GLU A 174 -7.45 -14.31 -15.88
N ASP A 175 -6.50 -14.88 -15.15
CA ASP A 175 -6.58 -16.23 -14.59
C ASP A 175 -7.74 -16.33 -13.56
N GLY A 176 -7.89 -15.35 -12.67
CA GLY A 176 -8.97 -15.29 -11.69
C GLY A 176 -10.35 -15.17 -12.35
N ALA A 177 -10.48 -14.33 -13.35
CA ALA A 177 -11.71 -14.19 -14.12
C ALA A 177 -12.08 -15.47 -14.86
N SER A 178 -11.10 -16.13 -15.48
CA SER A 178 -11.29 -17.40 -16.19
C SER A 178 -11.78 -18.50 -15.22
N ALA A 179 -11.16 -18.62 -14.04
CA ALA A 179 -11.58 -19.59 -13.03
C ALA A 179 -13.05 -19.37 -12.58
N MET A 180 -13.49 -18.12 -12.51
CA MET A 180 -14.87 -17.76 -12.14
C MET A 180 -15.85 -17.70 -13.31
N LYS A 181 -15.38 -17.99 -14.54
CA LYS A 181 -16.18 -17.92 -15.77
C LYS A 181 -16.84 -16.55 -15.95
N VAL A 182 -16.07 -15.47 -15.74
CA VAL A 182 -16.48 -14.10 -16.00
C VAL A 182 -15.64 -13.50 -17.11
N SER A 183 -16.26 -12.67 -17.96
CA SER A 183 -15.55 -11.91 -18.98
C SER A 183 -15.03 -10.59 -18.40
N LEU A 184 -13.96 -10.04 -18.97
CA LEU A 184 -13.34 -8.79 -18.52
C LEU A 184 -13.52 -7.67 -19.55
N VAL A 185 -13.66 -6.45 -19.04
CA VAL A 185 -13.54 -5.20 -19.79
C VAL A 185 -12.45 -4.37 -19.12
N TRP A 186 -11.33 -4.15 -19.78
CA TRP A 186 -10.23 -3.37 -19.25
C TRP A 186 -10.44 -1.88 -19.55
N LEU A 187 -10.43 -1.04 -18.51
CA LEU A 187 -10.71 0.38 -18.60
C LEU A 187 -9.59 1.19 -17.94
N ASP A 188 -8.83 1.89 -18.79
CA ASP A 188 -7.86 2.87 -18.29
C ASP A 188 -8.60 4.00 -17.56
N SER A 189 -8.32 4.17 -16.31
CA SER A 189 -8.99 5.11 -15.42
C SER A 189 -8.06 6.23 -14.94
N ALA A 190 -6.87 6.38 -15.55
CA ALA A 190 -5.89 7.37 -15.13
C ALA A 190 -6.43 8.81 -15.21
N ASP A 191 -7.21 9.13 -16.24
CA ASP A 191 -7.63 10.50 -16.52
C ASP A 191 -9.04 10.82 -16.02
N ASN A 192 -9.98 9.87 -16.14
CA ASN A 192 -11.39 10.14 -15.85
C ASN A 192 -12.15 8.89 -15.37
N PHE A 193 -12.40 8.78 -14.08
CA PHE A 193 -13.11 7.65 -13.47
C PHE A 193 -14.58 7.58 -13.90
N GLU A 194 -15.26 8.74 -14.05
CA GLU A 194 -16.67 8.75 -14.48
C GLU A 194 -16.81 8.20 -15.89
N ARG A 195 -15.93 8.60 -16.81
CA ARG A 195 -15.90 8.05 -18.16
C ARG A 195 -15.72 6.54 -18.15
N SER A 196 -14.78 6.04 -17.34
CA SER A 196 -14.51 4.60 -17.24
C SER A 196 -15.71 3.83 -16.70
N ILE A 197 -16.40 4.35 -15.68
CA ILE A 197 -17.61 3.71 -15.15
C ILE A 197 -18.77 3.77 -16.16
N VAL A 198 -18.97 4.89 -16.85
CA VAL A 198 -19.97 4.99 -17.92
C VAL A 198 -19.68 3.98 -19.04
N GLN A 199 -18.43 3.86 -19.46
CA GLN A 199 -18.00 2.86 -20.43
C GLN A 199 -18.23 1.44 -19.91
N ALA A 200 -17.97 1.15 -18.65
CA ALA A 200 -18.28 -0.15 -18.03
C ALA A 200 -19.77 -0.54 -18.24
N VAL A 201 -20.67 0.43 -17.98
CA VAL A 201 -22.11 0.22 -18.17
C VAL A 201 -22.47 0.01 -19.64
N GLN A 202 -21.92 0.80 -20.56
CA GLN A 202 -22.11 0.64 -22.00
C GLN A 202 -21.64 -0.74 -22.51
N GLU A 203 -20.53 -1.22 -21.97
CA GLU A 203 -19.96 -2.54 -22.23
C GLU A 203 -20.70 -3.67 -21.50
N ARG A 204 -21.82 -3.36 -20.84
CA ARG A 204 -22.67 -4.30 -20.08
C ARG A 204 -21.92 -5.02 -18.95
N ALA A 205 -20.91 -4.39 -18.35
CA ALA A 205 -20.33 -4.89 -17.13
C ALA A 205 -21.37 -4.84 -16.00
N ASN A 206 -21.43 -5.89 -15.20
CA ASN A 206 -22.34 -5.99 -14.07
C ASN A 206 -21.63 -6.14 -12.73
N ALA A 207 -20.32 -5.88 -12.72
CA ALA A 207 -19.49 -5.71 -11.54
C ALA A 207 -18.21 -4.93 -11.90
N VAL A 208 -17.50 -4.46 -10.87
CA VAL A 208 -16.24 -3.74 -11.01
C VAL A 208 -15.17 -4.38 -10.13
N TYR A 209 -13.97 -4.52 -10.67
CA TYR A 209 -12.75 -4.77 -9.94
C TYR A 209 -11.85 -3.54 -10.05
N VAL A 210 -11.55 -2.90 -8.93
CA VAL A 210 -10.69 -1.71 -8.90
C VAL A 210 -9.29 -2.15 -8.52
N MET A 211 -8.37 -2.04 -9.47
CA MET A 211 -6.95 -2.28 -9.25
C MET A 211 -6.28 -1.12 -8.50
N GLY A 212 -5.11 -1.36 -7.98
CA GLY A 212 -4.32 -0.32 -7.33
C GLY A 212 -3.81 0.74 -8.31
N GLY A 213 -3.43 1.86 -7.73
CA GLY A 213 -2.83 3.01 -8.41
C GLY A 213 -2.94 4.24 -7.54
N PRO A 214 -1.96 5.17 -7.57
CA PRO A 214 -1.95 6.33 -6.68
C PRO A 214 -3.16 7.25 -6.84
N ARG A 215 -3.63 7.46 -8.08
CA ARG A 215 -4.80 8.31 -8.35
C ARG A 215 -6.09 7.62 -7.91
N LEU A 216 -6.27 6.34 -8.27
CA LEU A 216 -7.41 5.53 -7.83
C LEU A 216 -7.46 5.50 -6.30
N PHE A 217 -6.33 5.27 -5.63
CA PHE A 217 -6.26 5.25 -4.16
C PHE A 217 -6.50 6.64 -3.56
N GLY A 218 -5.89 7.69 -4.10
CA GLY A 218 -6.04 9.07 -3.63
C GLY A 218 -7.47 9.60 -3.78
N ARG A 219 -8.20 9.14 -4.80
CA ARG A 219 -9.60 9.55 -5.10
C ARG A 219 -10.60 8.41 -4.85
N ARG A 220 -10.29 7.49 -3.94
CA ARG A 220 -11.10 6.29 -3.68
C ARG A 220 -12.56 6.56 -3.34
N ALA A 221 -12.85 7.65 -2.63
CA ALA A 221 -14.22 8.03 -2.30
C ALA A 221 -15.06 8.32 -3.56
N GLU A 222 -14.46 8.99 -4.55
CA GLU A 222 -15.11 9.26 -5.85
C GLU A 222 -15.35 7.98 -6.64
N VAL A 223 -14.33 7.11 -6.72
CA VAL A 223 -14.45 5.81 -7.41
C VAL A 223 -15.58 4.97 -6.81
N VAL A 224 -15.67 4.92 -5.48
CA VAL A 224 -16.72 4.21 -4.75
C VAL A 224 -18.09 4.84 -5.02
N ALA A 225 -18.20 6.16 -4.97
CA ALA A 225 -19.47 6.87 -5.24
C ALA A 225 -19.96 6.62 -6.67
N LEU A 226 -19.07 6.58 -7.65
CA LEU A 226 -19.41 6.29 -9.04
C LEU A 226 -19.91 4.83 -9.22
N ALA A 227 -19.25 3.85 -8.61
CA ALA A 227 -19.71 2.46 -8.63
C ALA A 227 -21.10 2.33 -7.99
N ALA A 228 -21.35 3.01 -6.87
CA ALA A 228 -22.65 3.04 -6.18
C ALA A 228 -23.73 3.72 -7.02
N LYS A 229 -23.45 4.88 -7.65
CA LYS A 229 -24.34 5.62 -8.56
C LYS A 229 -24.87 4.73 -9.69
N HIS A 230 -24.01 3.88 -10.23
CA HIS A 230 -24.35 2.96 -11.31
C HIS A 230 -24.77 1.56 -10.84
N ARG A 231 -24.95 1.36 -9.53
CA ARG A 231 -25.37 0.11 -8.90
C ARG A 231 -24.49 -1.11 -9.30
N LEU A 232 -23.20 -0.87 -9.45
CA LEU A 232 -22.22 -1.92 -9.78
C LEU A 232 -21.64 -2.51 -8.50
N PRO A 233 -21.88 -3.79 -8.18
CA PRO A 233 -21.10 -4.49 -7.15
C PRO A 233 -19.62 -4.38 -7.45
N ALA A 234 -18.82 -3.97 -6.46
CA ALA A 234 -17.41 -3.75 -6.67
C ALA A 234 -16.55 -4.41 -5.59
N THR A 235 -15.42 -4.97 -6.01
CA THR A 235 -14.33 -5.38 -5.11
C THR A 235 -13.08 -4.59 -5.40
N TYR A 236 -12.27 -4.38 -4.38
CA TYR A 236 -11.14 -3.47 -4.38
C TYR A 236 -9.88 -4.17 -3.89
N VAL A 237 -8.71 -3.74 -4.39
CA VAL A 237 -7.42 -4.28 -3.94
C VAL A 237 -6.99 -3.78 -2.56
N ASN A 238 -7.70 -2.80 -1.97
CA ASN A 238 -7.41 -2.23 -0.66
C ASN A 238 -8.67 -2.11 0.18
N THR A 239 -8.55 -2.40 1.48
CA THR A 239 -9.68 -2.33 2.43
C THR A 239 -10.19 -0.90 2.65
N GLU A 240 -9.34 0.12 2.45
CA GLU A 240 -9.67 1.54 2.60
C GLU A 240 -10.77 2.03 1.64
N TYR A 241 -11.01 1.35 0.54
CA TYR A 241 -12.17 1.62 -0.32
C TYR A 241 -13.47 1.26 0.38
N VAL A 242 -13.46 0.21 1.21
CA VAL A 242 -14.65 -0.22 1.95
C VAL A 242 -14.98 0.78 3.07
N ASP A 243 -13.97 1.40 3.68
CA ASP A 243 -14.13 2.43 4.71
C ASP A 243 -14.85 3.68 4.20
N VAL A 244 -14.72 3.98 2.90
CA VAL A 244 -15.43 5.10 2.25
C VAL A 244 -16.71 4.68 1.52
N GLY A 245 -17.23 3.47 1.82
CA GLY A 245 -18.52 3.00 1.30
C GLY A 245 -18.44 1.94 0.19
N GLY A 246 -17.25 1.43 -0.16
CA GLY A 246 -17.10 0.31 -1.09
C GLY A 246 -17.79 -0.96 -0.59
N LEU A 247 -18.16 -1.87 -1.50
CA LEU A 247 -18.89 -3.09 -1.15
C LEU A 247 -18.01 -4.07 -0.37
N MET A 248 -16.85 -4.45 -0.92
CA MET A 248 -15.98 -5.43 -0.30
C MET A 248 -14.54 -5.34 -0.81
N ALA A 249 -13.60 -5.81 0.00
CA ALA A 249 -12.21 -5.99 -0.39
C ALA A 249 -11.66 -7.27 0.25
N TYR A 250 -10.74 -7.94 -0.45
CA TYR A 250 -9.93 -9.02 0.07
C TYR A 250 -8.47 -8.71 -0.24
N ALA A 251 -7.72 -8.29 0.77
CA ALA A 251 -6.38 -7.75 0.59
C ALA A 251 -5.54 -7.83 1.87
N PRO A 252 -4.22 -7.78 1.77
CA PRO A 252 -3.39 -7.46 2.92
C PRO A 252 -3.79 -6.10 3.49
N ASN A 253 -3.57 -5.91 4.77
CA ASN A 253 -3.82 -4.61 5.39
C ASN A 253 -2.63 -3.69 5.15
N ILE A 254 -2.84 -2.62 4.37
CA ILE A 254 -1.77 -1.69 3.99
C ILE A 254 -1.18 -0.97 5.21
N ALA A 255 -1.99 -0.59 6.19
CA ALA A 255 -1.50 0.04 7.41
C ALA A 255 -0.61 -0.92 8.22
N THR A 256 -0.97 -2.22 8.28
CA THR A 256 -0.13 -3.26 8.89
C THR A 256 1.20 -3.39 8.17
N SER A 257 1.22 -3.32 6.83
CA SER A 257 2.46 -3.35 6.05
C SER A 257 3.35 -2.14 6.36
N PHE A 258 2.79 -0.92 6.39
CA PHE A 258 3.55 0.28 6.75
C PHE A 258 4.07 0.22 8.19
N ARG A 259 3.27 -0.24 9.16
CA ARG A 259 3.73 -0.50 10.54
C ARG A 259 4.87 -1.52 10.56
N GLY A 260 4.76 -2.57 9.76
CA GLY A 260 5.78 -3.63 9.64
C GLY A 260 7.13 -3.14 9.09
N THR A 261 7.16 -2.07 8.28
CA THR A 261 8.43 -1.51 7.78
C THR A 261 9.32 -0.96 8.89
N ALA A 262 8.73 -0.58 10.03
CA ALA A 262 9.48 -0.03 11.17
C ALA A 262 10.58 -0.98 11.68
N ARG A 263 10.36 -2.30 11.65
CA ARG A 263 11.38 -3.28 12.04
C ARG A 263 12.60 -3.30 11.10
N TYR A 264 12.39 -3.03 9.80
CA TYR A 264 13.48 -2.90 8.83
C TYR A 264 14.24 -1.62 9.07
N ILE A 265 13.51 -0.53 9.28
CA ILE A 265 14.09 0.78 9.61
C ILE A 265 14.93 0.67 10.87
N ASP A 266 14.40 0.07 11.95
CA ASP A 266 15.13 -0.15 13.20
C ASP A 266 16.46 -0.90 12.98
N LYS A 267 16.41 -2.03 12.26
CA LYS A 267 17.61 -2.81 11.95
C LYS A 267 18.62 -2.01 11.13
N ILE A 268 18.17 -1.25 10.13
CA ILE A 268 19.03 -0.42 9.28
C ILE A 268 19.66 0.71 10.10
N LEU A 269 18.90 1.40 10.93
CA LEU A 269 19.42 2.46 11.81
C LEU A 269 20.43 1.93 12.84
N LYS A 270 20.34 0.64 13.19
CA LYS A 270 21.31 -0.09 14.01
C LYS A 270 22.50 -0.68 13.22
N GLY A 271 22.60 -0.38 11.93
CA GLY A 271 23.74 -0.74 11.08
C GLY A 271 23.57 -1.98 10.22
N ALA A 272 22.39 -2.63 10.21
CA ALA A 272 22.14 -3.73 9.28
C ALA A 272 22.09 -3.24 7.83
N LYS A 273 22.64 -4.03 6.90
CA LYS A 273 22.58 -3.71 5.46
C LYS A 273 21.23 -4.18 4.89
N PRO A 274 20.51 -3.35 4.09
CA PRO A 274 19.25 -3.78 3.48
C PRO A 274 19.36 -5.08 2.69
N GLY A 275 20.49 -5.28 1.99
CA GLY A 275 20.75 -6.48 1.19
C GLY A 275 20.85 -7.80 1.98
N ASP A 276 21.01 -7.73 3.30
CA ASP A 276 21.07 -8.90 4.19
C ASP A 276 19.73 -9.12 4.94
N LEU A 277 18.77 -8.21 4.79
CA LEU A 277 17.47 -8.29 5.43
C LEU A 277 16.46 -8.95 4.49
N PRO A 278 15.97 -10.17 4.79
CA PRO A 278 15.01 -10.85 3.92
C PRO A 278 13.75 -10.02 3.65
N VAL A 279 13.27 -10.09 2.42
CA VAL A 279 11.95 -9.57 2.04
C VAL A 279 10.89 -10.53 2.55
N GLU A 280 9.88 -10.00 3.21
CA GLU A 280 8.78 -10.81 3.74
C GLU A 280 7.51 -10.63 2.92
N GLN A 281 6.74 -11.72 2.83
CA GLN A 281 5.45 -11.75 2.15
C GLN A 281 4.32 -11.63 3.17
N PRO A 282 3.14 -11.08 2.80
CA PRO A 282 2.00 -11.04 3.70
C PRO A 282 1.52 -12.46 4.01
N THR A 283 1.23 -12.70 5.29
CA THR A 283 0.66 -13.98 5.76
C THR A 283 -0.81 -13.85 6.12
N LYS A 284 -1.34 -12.63 6.17
CA LYS A 284 -2.72 -12.34 6.50
C LYS A 284 -3.36 -11.45 5.44
N PHE A 285 -4.58 -11.82 5.06
CA PHE A 285 -5.45 -11.08 4.15
C PHE A 285 -6.77 -10.83 4.87
N ASP A 286 -7.20 -9.59 4.89
CA ASP A 286 -8.45 -9.19 5.52
C ASP A 286 -9.58 -9.20 4.47
N LEU A 287 -10.68 -9.89 4.79
CA LEU A 287 -11.96 -9.77 4.08
C LEU A 287 -12.81 -8.73 4.80
N VAL A 288 -13.08 -7.62 4.14
CA VAL A 288 -13.94 -6.54 4.65
C VAL A 288 -15.19 -6.42 3.79
N ILE A 289 -16.37 -6.37 4.41
CA ILE A 289 -17.65 -6.29 3.71
C ILE A 289 -18.50 -5.16 4.30
N ASN A 290 -19.07 -4.33 3.43
CA ASN A 290 -20.01 -3.26 3.82
C ASN A 290 -21.46 -3.68 3.58
N LEU A 291 -22.17 -3.99 4.66
CA LEU A 291 -23.58 -4.41 4.58
C LEU A 291 -24.52 -3.28 4.18
N LYS A 292 -24.20 -2.02 4.49
CA LYS A 292 -25.00 -0.87 4.06
C LYS A 292 -24.99 -0.76 2.54
N THR A 293 -23.81 -0.92 1.95
CA THR A 293 -23.63 -0.90 0.49
C THR A 293 -24.26 -2.15 -0.14
N ALA A 294 -24.09 -3.33 0.43
CA ALA A 294 -24.74 -4.55 -0.04
C ALA A 294 -26.27 -4.36 -0.08
N LYS A 295 -26.89 -3.84 0.99
CA LYS A 295 -28.32 -3.53 1.05
C LYS A 295 -28.76 -2.53 -0.02
N ALA A 296 -28.00 -1.45 -0.22
CA ALA A 296 -28.28 -0.44 -1.25
C ALA A 296 -28.22 -1.01 -2.68
N LEU A 297 -27.36 -2.01 -2.91
CA LEU A 297 -27.26 -2.75 -4.17
C LEU A 297 -28.31 -3.87 -4.32
N GLY A 298 -29.13 -4.12 -3.29
CA GLY A 298 -30.10 -5.22 -3.28
C GLY A 298 -29.45 -6.60 -3.17
N LEU A 299 -28.25 -6.68 -2.62
CA LEU A 299 -27.49 -7.92 -2.43
C LEU A 299 -27.79 -8.51 -1.04
N LYS A 300 -28.02 -9.81 -0.99
CA LYS A 300 -28.11 -10.59 0.24
C LYS A 300 -26.81 -11.34 0.43
N ILE A 301 -25.95 -10.84 1.30
CA ILE A 301 -24.66 -11.48 1.59
C ILE A 301 -24.90 -12.80 2.33
N PRO A 302 -24.35 -13.93 1.85
CA PRO A 302 -24.52 -15.22 2.50
C PRO A 302 -23.91 -15.24 3.92
N PRO A 303 -24.56 -15.91 4.90
CA PRO A 303 -24.00 -16.05 6.24
C PRO A 303 -22.60 -16.68 6.25
N SER A 304 -22.34 -17.65 5.35
CA SER A 304 -21.02 -18.27 5.17
C SER A 304 -19.93 -17.26 4.79
N LEU A 305 -20.27 -16.21 4.03
CA LEU A 305 -19.34 -15.16 3.65
C LEU A 305 -19.10 -14.19 4.81
N LEU A 306 -20.14 -13.87 5.59
CA LEU A 306 -20.03 -13.02 6.78
C LEU A 306 -19.18 -13.65 7.88
N LEU A 307 -19.27 -14.97 8.07
CA LEU A 307 -18.44 -15.70 9.04
C LEU A 307 -16.95 -15.68 8.69
N ARG A 308 -16.60 -15.48 7.42
CA ARG A 308 -15.21 -15.38 6.96
C ARG A 308 -14.68 -13.94 6.93
N ALA A 309 -15.57 -12.95 7.13
CA ALA A 309 -15.18 -11.55 7.12
C ALA A 309 -14.40 -11.20 8.40
N ASP A 310 -13.23 -10.59 8.24
CA ASP A 310 -12.45 -10.03 9.36
C ASP A 310 -13.13 -8.76 9.91
N ARG A 311 -13.85 -8.04 9.03
CA ARG A 311 -14.58 -6.83 9.41
C ARG A 311 -15.86 -6.66 8.58
N VAL A 312 -16.94 -6.31 9.26
CA VAL A 312 -18.25 -5.99 8.65
C VAL A 312 -18.65 -4.57 9.05
N ILE A 313 -19.06 -3.74 8.07
CA ILE A 313 -19.42 -2.32 8.24
C ILE A 313 -20.93 -2.13 7.99
#